data_f2eabbd16dd341cb7d0adb110bbfb954
#
_entry.id   f2eabbd16dd341cb7d0adb110bbfb954
#
_cell.length_a   1.000
_cell.length_b   1.000
_cell.length_c   1.000
_cell.angle_alpha   90.00
_cell.angle_beta   90.00
_cell.angle_gamma   90.00
#
_symmetry.space_group_name_H-M   'P 1'
#
loop_
_entity.id
_entity.type
_entity.pdbx_description
1 polymer ?
#
loop_
_entity_poly.entity_id
_entity_poly.type
_entity_poly.pdbx_seq_one_letter_code
_entity_poly.pdbx_strand_id
1 'polypeptide(L)'
;MTSRAGTGSPSSVELPGEGPLVLVMDVDSTLIRDEVIELIAEHAGTRDEVAAVTEAAMRGELDFAGSLHARVATLAGLPVEVLDRVRAAVRLTPGARTLVTTLVEAGHTVGLVSGGFTEVVDDLARELGIPTARANTLEIVDGHLTGKVLGEVVDRAAKADFLTRLADSAGIERDRTVAVGDGANDLDMMAAAQLGIAFCAKPAVREQADAAIDEPDLRHVLDLLGITPLPQPDDEGGHPLT
;
A
#
# COMPACT_ATOMS: atom_id res chain seq x y z
N MET A 1 19.62 -7.13 38.59
CA MET A 1 19.65 -7.75 37.24
C MET A 1 18.90 -6.85 36.31
N THR A 2 19.61 -5.96 35.66
CA THR A 2 19.09 -4.91 34.75
C THR A 2 19.08 -5.48 33.35
N SER A 3 17.87 -5.73 32.79
CA SER A 3 17.67 -6.09 31.39
C SER A 3 17.90 -4.86 30.53
N ARG A 4 18.94 -4.88 29.73
CA ARG A 4 19.19 -3.92 28.65
C ARG A 4 18.22 -4.25 27.51
N ALA A 5 17.26 -3.35 27.25
CA ALA A 5 16.57 -3.30 25.98
C ALA A 5 17.58 -2.83 24.93
N GLY A 6 17.95 -3.73 24.03
CA GLY A 6 18.78 -3.40 22.88
C GLY A 6 17.94 -2.71 21.81
N THR A 7 18.11 -1.41 21.63
CA THR A 7 17.74 -0.71 20.41
C THR A 7 18.77 -1.06 19.33
N GLY A 8 18.63 -2.23 18.73
CA GLY A 8 19.41 -2.58 17.53
C GLY A 8 18.75 -1.94 16.33
N SER A 9 19.45 -1.05 15.64
CA SER A 9 19.10 -0.69 14.26
C SER A 9 18.96 -1.99 13.45
N PRO A 10 17.94 -2.13 12.60
CA PRO A 10 17.81 -3.30 11.75
C PRO A 10 19.10 -3.44 10.91
N SER A 11 19.69 -4.62 10.92
CA SER A 11 20.83 -4.91 10.04
C SER A 11 20.34 -4.80 8.61
N SER A 12 21.05 -4.04 7.76
CA SER A 12 20.74 -3.95 6.34
C SER A 12 20.66 -5.36 5.71
N VAL A 13 19.63 -5.59 4.92
CA VAL A 13 19.48 -6.82 4.14
C VAL A 13 20.16 -6.59 2.79
N GLU A 14 21.22 -7.34 2.50
CA GLU A 14 21.87 -7.26 1.20
C GLU A 14 21.03 -8.06 0.18
N LEU A 15 20.45 -7.36 -0.78
CA LEU A 15 19.89 -8.01 -1.97
C LEU A 15 21.02 -8.52 -2.86
N PRO A 16 20.89 -9.72 -3.46
CA PRO A 16 21.91 -10.26 -4.37
C PRO A 16 22.18 -9.35 -5.56
N GLY A 17 23.46 -9.20 -5.91
CA GLY A 17 23.90 -8.46 -7.10
C GLY A 17 23.83 -6.93 -6.98
N GLU A 18 24.42 -6.27 -7.98
CA GLU A 18 24.36 -4.81 -8.17
C GLU A 18 23.35 -4.47 -9.27
N GLY A 19 22.77 -3.27 -9.23
CA GLY A 19 21.88 -2.79 -10.29
C GLY A 19 20.48 -2.41 -9.83
N PRO A 20 19.55 -2.15 -10.76
CA PRO A 20 18.21 -1.73 -10.44
C PRO A 20 17.42 -2.81 -9.69
N LEU A 21 16.48 -2.40 -8.86
CA LEU A 21 15.50 -3.26 -8.18
C LEU A 21 14.08 -2.83 -8.55
N VAL A 22 13.13 -3.72 -8.29
CA VAL A 22 11.69 -3.42 -8.26
C VAL A 22 11.22 -3.39 -6.83
N LEU A 23 10.56 -2.30 -6.43
CA LEU A 23 9.82 -2.22 -5.18
C LEU A 23 8.32 -2.09 -5.50
N VAL A 24 7.52 -3.01 -4.98
CA VAL A 24 6.06 -2.91 -4.99
C VAL A 24 5.56 -2.69 -3.59
N MET A 25 4.67 -1.71 -3.44
CA MET A 25 4.15 -1.31 -2.14
C MET A 25 2.62 -1.28 -2.15
N ASP A 26 2.03 -1.74 -1.04
CA ASP A 26 0.62 -1.49 -0.75
C ASP A 26 0.37 0.00 -0.51
N VAL A 27 -0.89 0.42 -0.58
CA VAL A 27 -1.28 1.82 -0.44
C VAL A 27 -1.88 2.09 0.92
N ASP A 28 -3.04 1.51 1.22
CA ASP A 28 -3.78 1.74 2.46
C ASP A 28 -2.94 1.27 3.67
N SER A 29 -2.84 2.07 4.72
CA SER A 29 -2.04 1.79 5.93
C SER A 29 -0.54 1.53 5.68
N THR A 30 -0.04 1.70 4.44
CA THR A 30 1.37 1.56 4.05
C THR A 30 1.91 2.84 3.42
N LEU A 31 1.60 3.15 2.14
CA LEU A 31 1.98 4.41 1.48
C LEU A 31 1.28 5.60 2.12
N ILE A 32 0.03 5.41 2.49
CA ILE A 32 -0.80 6.37 3.21
C ILE A 32 -1.17 5.85 4.60
N ARG A 33 -1.50 6.77 5.50
CA ARG A 33 -1.89 6.44 6.89
C ARG A 33 -3.36 6.04 7.02
N ASP A 34 -4.12 6.21 5.96
CA ASP A 34 -5.56 6.14 5.94
C ASP A 34 -6.02 4.87 5.20
N GLU A 35 -7.25 4.46 5.47
CA GLU A 35 -8.00 3.45 4.71
C GLU A 35 -8.96 4.18 3.79
N VAL A 36 -8.76 4.12 2.47
CA VAL A 36 -9.55 4.89 1.49
C VAL A 36 -11.04 4.58 1.62
N ILE A 37 -11.41 3.31 1.79
CA ILE A 37 -12.82 2.92 1.91
C ILE A 37 -13.48 3.50 3.18
N GLU A 38 -12.73 3.65 4.28
CA GLU A 38 -13.24 4.25 5.50
C GLU A 38 -13.46 5.75 5.33
N LEU A 39 -12.55 6.45 4.63
CA LEU A 39 -12.72 7.86 4.30
C LEU A 39 -13.96 8.09 3.44
N ILE A 40 -14.21 7.24 2.43
CA ILE A 40 -15.42 7.34 1.61
C ILE A 40 -16.67 7.07 2.47
N ALA A 41 -16.64 6.04 3.31
CA ALA A 41 -17.76 5.66 4.17
C ALA A 41 -18.10 6.74 5.21
N GLU A 42 -17.11 7.49 5.70
CA GLU A 42 -17.33 8.64 6.59
C GLU A 42 -18.18 9.70 5.89
N HIS A 43 -17.89 10.00 4.62
CA HIS A 43 -18.68 10.91 3.80
C HIS A 43 -20.07 10.37 3.44
N ALA A 44 -20.20 9.04 3.37
CA ALA A 44 -21.48 8.35 3.15
C ALA A 44 -22.36 8.32 4.41
N GLY A 45 -21.76 8.49 5.58
CA GLY A 45 -22.42 8.22 6.86
C GLY A 45 -22.63 6.73 7.13
N THR A 46 -21.85 5.85 6.47
CA THR A 46 -21.96 4.37 6.53
C THR A 46 -20.74 3.73 7.22
N ARG A 47 -19.99 4.50 7.99
CA ARG A 47 -18.76 4.02 8.64
C ARG A 47 -19.02 2.81 9.57
N ASP A 48 -20.13 2.82 10.30
CA ASP A 48 -20.47 1.72 11.22
C ASP A 48 -20.81 0.43 10.46
N GLU A 49 -21.46 0.55 9.29
CA GLU A 49 -21.76 -0.59 8.41
C GLU A 49 -20.46 -1.16 7.81
N VAL A 50 -19.55 -0.33 7.34
CA VAL A 50 -18.23 -0.75 6.83
C VAL A 50 -17.42 -1.43 7.93
N ALA A 51 -17.42 -0.90 9.16
CA ALA A 51 -16.75 -1.52 10.29
C ALA A 51 -17.34 -2.90 10.62
N ALA A 52 -18.67 -3.05 10.62
CA ALA A 52 -19.33 -4.32 10.87
C ALA A 52 -18.96 -5.39 9.81
N VAL A 53 -18.89 -5.01 8.53
CA VAL A 53 -18.46 -5.92 7.45
C VAL A 53 -16.98 -6.30 7.62
N THR A 54 -16.12 -5.36 8.00
CA THR A 54 -14.71 -5.63 8.27
C THR A 54 -14.53 -6.62 9.42
N GLU A 55 -15.29 -6.47 10.50
CA GLU A 55 -15.30 -7.42 11.61
C GLU A 55 -15.78 -8.83 11.20
N ALA A 56 -16.84 -8.93 10.37
CA ALA A 56 -17.33 -10.20 9.84
C ALA A 56 -16.26 -10.91 9.00
N ALA A 57 -15.53 -10.16 8.16
CA ALA A 57 -14.41 -10.70 7.39
C ALA A 57 -13.26 -11.17 8.30
N MET A 58 -12.94 -10.43 9.38
CA MET A 58 -11.92 -10.83 10.35
C MET A 58 -12.30 -12.11 11.12
N ARG A 59 -13.60 -12.39 11.29
CA ARG A 59 -14.08 -13.66 11.85
C ARG A 59 -14.11 -14.81 10.84
N GLY A 60 -13.74 -14.55 9.57
CA GLY A 60 -13.75 -15.56 8.50
C GLY A 60 -15.14 -15.86 7.92
N GLU A 61 -16.14 -15.01 8.17
CA GLU A 61 -17.51 -15.15 7.64
C GLU A 61 -17.60 -14.73 6.16
N LEU A 62 -16.65 -13.89 5.71
CA LEU A 62 -16.53 -13.41 4.34
C LEU A 62 -15.10 -13.61 3.85
N ASP A 63 -14.94 -13.97 2.59
CA ASP A 63 -13.66 -13.89 1.90
C ASP A 63 -13.33 -12.43 1.54
N PHE A 64 -12.14 -12.20 1.01
CA PHE A 64 -11.67 -10.84 0.67
C PHE A 64 -12.59 -10.15 -0.33
N ALA A 65 -12.97 -10.84 -1.41
CA ALA A 65 -13.82 -10.29 -2.47
C ALA A 65 -15.24 -10.00 -1.94
N GLY A 66 -15.83 -10.93 -1.19
CA GLY A 66 -17.14 -10.75 -0.56
C GLY A 66 -17.15 -9.58 0.41
N SER A 67 -16.10 -9.43 1.22
CA SER A 67 -15.92 -8.29 2.12
C SER A 67 -15.79 -6.97 1.36
N LEU A 68 -15.01 -6.93 0.29
CA LEU A 68 -14.88 -5.73 -0.54
C LEU A 68 -16.22 -5.33 -1.14
N HIS A 69 -16.93 -6.27 -1.80
CA HIS A 69 -18.22 -6.01 -2.41
C HIS A 69 -19.27 -5.53 -1.40
N ALA A 70 -19.32 -6.16 -0.21
CA ALA A 70 -20.26 -5.74 0.83
C ALA A 70 -19.98 -4.33 1.34
N ARG A 71 -18.70 -3.95 1.53
CA ARG A 71 -18.31 -2.60 1.94
C ARG A 71 -18.60 -1.57 0.85
N VAL A 72 -18.27 -1.88 -0.41
CA VAL A 72 -18.52 -0.97 -1.54
C VAL A 72 -20.02 -0.78 -1.77
N ALA A 73 -20.86 -1.80 -1.55
CA ALA A 73 -22.32 -1.68 -1.66
C ALA A 73 -22.90 -0.59 -0.74
N THR A 74 -22.29 -0.34 0.42
CA THR A 74 -22.72 0.73 1.35
C THR A 74 -22.49 2.15 0.79
N LEU A 75 -21.68 2.29 -0.25
CA LEU A 75 -21.32 3.57 -0.88
C LEU A 75 -22.27 3.93 -2.03
N ALA A 76 -23.28 3.10 -2.32
CA ALA A 76 -24.22 3.31 -3.43
C ALA A 76 -24.96 4.66 -3.31
N GLY A 77 -25.06 5.39 -4.42
CA GLY A 77 -25.75 6.67 -4.50
C GLY A 77 -24.91 7.89 -4.06
N LEU A 78 -23.68 7.71 -3.61
CA LEU A 78 -22.79 8.84 -3.34
C LEU A 78 -22.43 9.57 -4.64
N PRO A 79 -22.44 10.91 -4.66
CA PRO A 79 -21.94 11.67 -5.78
C PRO A 79 -20.43 11.50 -5.93
N VAL A 80 -19.95 11.41 -7.18
CA VAL A 80 -18.52 11.18 -7.49
C VAL A 80 -17.60 12.24 -6.89
N GLU A 81 -18.08 13.45 -6.66
CA GLU A 81 -17.33 14.57 -6.05
C GLU A 81 -16.88 14.26 -4.60
N VAL A 82 -17.43 13.21 -3.97
CA VAL A 82 -16.92 12.76 -2.67
C VAL A 82 -15.47 12.30 -2.78
N LEU A 83 -15.08 11.74 -3.92
CA LEU A 83 -13.71 11.26 -4.16
C LEU A 83 -12.68 12.39 -4.14
N ASP A 84 -13.05 13.60 -4.58
CA ASP A 84 -12.17 14.79 -4.50
C ASP A 84 -11.86 15.15 -3.03
N ARG A 85 -12.87 15.05 -2.17
CA ARG A 85 -12.71 15.30 -0.73
C ARG A 85 -11.86 14.21 -0.07
N VAL A 86 -12.05 12.97 -0.48
CA VAL A 86 -11.24 11.84 0.02
C VAL A 86 -9.78 12.04 -0.37
N ARG A 87 -9.49 12.38 -1.64
CA ARG A 87 -8.12 12.68 -2.10
C ARG A 87 -7.48 13.80 -1.28
N ALA A 88 -8.21 14.86 -1.01
CA ALA A 88 -7.73 15.97 -0.19
C ALA A 88 -7.52 15.60 1.30
N ALA A 89 -8.17 14.55 1.79
CA ALA A 89 -8.05 14.09 3.17
C ALA A 89 -6.95 13.04 3.38
N VAL A 90 -6.51 12.36 2.30
CA VAL A 90 -5.46 11.35 2.36
C VAL A 90 -4.14 11.96 2.83
N ARG A 91 -3.48 11.25 3.73
CA ARG A 91 -2.18 11.66 4.30
C ARG A 91 -1.12 10.62 3.97
N LEU A 92 -0.05 11.05 3.32
CA LEU A 92 1.10 10.20 3.10
C LEU A 92 1.72 9.74 4.43
N THR A 93 2.24 8.53 4.43
CA THR A 93 3.11 8.05 5.50
C THR A 93 4.42 8.85 5.48
N PRO A 94 4.99 9.22 6.65
CA PRO A 94 6.28 9.88 6.71
C PRO A 94 7.32 9.14 5.87
N GLY A 95 8.16 9.88 5.17
CA GLY A 95 9.20 9.31 4.33
C GLY A 95 8.73 8.74 2.98
N ALA A 96 7.42 8.75 2.67
CA ALA A 96 6.90 8.20 1.41
C ALA A 96 7.51 8.87 0.18
N ARG A 97 7.53 10.21 0.15
CA ARG A 97 8.14 10.98 -0.94
C ARG A 97 9.64 10.71 -1.03
N THR A 98 10.34 10.71 0.11
CA THR A 98 11.78 10.42 0.15
C THR A 98 12.07 9.03 -0.39
N LEU A 99 11.33 8.01 0.06
CA LEU A 99 11.48 6.64 -0.45
C LEU A 99 11.32 6.58 -1.97
N VAL A 100 10.19 7.06 -2.47
CA VAL A 100 9.86 6.97 -3.91
C VAL A 100 10.86 7.76 -4.75
N THR A 101 11.12 9.04 -4.41
CA THR A 101 12.05 9.88 -5.17
C THR A 101 13.46 9.29 -5.17
N THR A 102 13.95 8.82 -4.00
CA THR A 102 15.28 8.21 -3.92
C THR A 102 15.40 6.99 -4.83
N LEU A 103 14.41 6.11 -4.81
CA LEU A 103 14.45 4.90 -5.65
C LEU A 103 14.34 5.23 -7.14
N VAL A 104 13.43 6.12 -7.53
CA VAL A 104 13.22 6.49 -8.94
C VAL A 104 14.47 7.20 -9.51
N GLU A 105 15.05 8.15 -8.78
CA GLU A 105 16.26 8.85 -9.23
C GLU A 105 17.50 7.95 -9.27
N ALA A 106 17.54 6.91 -8.44
CA ALA A 106 18.57 5.87 -8.50
C ALA A 106 18.36 4.85 -9.64
N GLY A 107 17.30 5.00 -10.45
CA GLY A 107 17.01 4.12 -11.58
C GLY A 107 16.29 2.81 -11.20
N HIS A 108 15.71 2.74 -10.00
CA HIS A 108 14.88 1.63 -9.57
C HIS A 108 13.43 1.77 -10.07
N THR A 109 12.70 0.67 -10.13
CA THR A 109 11.29 0.65 -10.51
C THR A 109 10.42 0.58 -9.27
N VAL A 110 9.46 1.51 -9.15
CA VAL A 110 8.48 1.52 -8.06
C VAL A 110 7.09 1.29 -8.63
N GLY A 111 6.29 0.44 -7.99
CA GLY A 111 4.90 0.18 -8.32
C GLY A 111 4.00 0.20 -7.09
N LEU A 112 2.74 0.55 -7.28
CA LEU A 112 1.71 0.51 -6.24
C LEU A 112 0.68 -0.57 -6.57
N VAL A 113 0.26 -1.35 -5.57
CA VAL A 113 -0.84 -2.29 -5.72
C VAL A 113 -1.74 -2.26 -4.49
N SER A 114 -3.03 -2.01 -4.69
CA SER A 114 -3.96 -1.74 -3.58
C SER A 114 -5.27 -2.53 -3.70
N GLY A 115 -5.78 -2.96 -2.56
CA GLY A 115 -7.18 -3.37 -2.41
C GLY A 115 -8.16 -2.20 -2.38
N GLY A 116 -7.67 -0.95 -2.35
CA GLY A 116 -8.44 0.29 -2.48
C GLY A 116 -8.86 0.60 -3.91
N PHE A 117 -8.95 1.89 -4.29
CA PHE A 117 -9.62 2.29 -5.53
C PHE A 117 -8.74 3.15 -6.44
N THR A 118 -8.81 2.89 -7.76
CA THR A 118 -8.06 3.60 -8.81
C THR A 118 -8.30 5.10 -8.76
N GLU A 119 -9.50 5.53 -8.42
CA GLU A 119 -9.91 6.93 -8.33
C GLU A 119 -9.11 7.75 -7.30
N VAL A 120 -8.39 7.07 -6.40
CA VAL A 120 -7.46 7.70 -5.44
C VAL A 120 -6.02 7.28 -5.70
N VAL A 121 -5.78 5.98 -5.98
CA VAL A 121 -4.44 5.42 -6.15
C VAL A 121 -3.72 6.01 -7.37
N ASP A 122 -4.43 6.25 -8.47
CA ASP A 122 -3.83 6.82 -9.69
C ASP A 122 -3.37 8.27 -9.49
N ASP A 123 -4.08 9.04 -8.67
CA ASP A 123 -3.68 10.41 -8.34
C ASP A 123 -2.45 10.41 -7.43
N LEU A 124 -2.40 9.53 -6.43
CA LEU A 124 -1.21 9.31 -5.60
C LEU A 124 0.02 8.90 -6.42
N ALA A 125 -0.17 7.93 -7.31
CA ALA A 125 0.90 7.46 -8.20
C ALA A 125 1.44 8.59 -9.08
N ARG A 126 0.54 9.39 -9.68
CA ARG A 126 0.90 10.53 -10.52
C ARG A 126 1.65 11.61 -9.72
N GLU A 127 1.18 11.96 -8.52
CA GLU A 127 1.81 12.95 -7.66
C GLU A 127 3.22 12.53 -7.23
N LEU A 128 3.42 11.24 -6.94
CA LEU A 128 4.71 10.68 -6.54
C LEU A 128 5.62 10.32 -7.72
N GLY A 129 5.14 10.46 -8.97
CA GLY A 129 5.91 10.09 -10.15
C GLY A 129 6.06 8.57 -10.34
N ILE A 130 5.14 7.77 -9.80
CA ILE A 130 5.13 6.31 -9.94
C ILE A 130 4.37 5.94 -11.22
N PRO A 131 5.01 5.29 -12.22
CA PRO A 131 4.38 5.09 -13.52
C PRO A 131 3.38 3.94 -13.54
N THR A 132 3.41 3.05 -12.57
CA THR A 132 2.63 1.81 -12.60
C THR A 132 1.91 1.59 -11.28
N ALA A 133 0.57 1.58 -11.34
CA ALA A 133 -0.29 1.29 -10.20
C ALA A 133 -1.42 0.35 -10.61
N ARG A 134 -1.95 -0.43 -9.67
CA ARG A 134 -3.13 -1.29 -9.84
C ARG A 134 -3.98 -1.25 -8.58
N ALA A 135 -5.28 -0.98 -8.75
CA ALA A 135 -6.28 -1.01 -7.68
C ALA A 135 -7.63 -1.46 -8.24
N ASN A 136 -8.65 -1.59 -7.38
CA ASN A 136 -10.01 -1.84 -7.82
C ASN A 136 -10.61 -0.57 -8.42
N THR A 137 -11.52 -0.70 -9.39
CA THR A 137 -12.20 0.44 -10.02
C THR A 137 -13.64 0.50 -9.54
N LEU A 138 -14.09 1.64 -9.04
CA LEU A 138 -15.48 1.86 -8.67
C LEU A 138 -16.35 2.02 -9.92
N GLU A 139 -17.55 1.41 -9.91
CA GLU A 139 -18.52 1.67 -10.96
C GLU A 139 -19.24 2.99 -10.71
N ILE A 140 -19.14 3.90 -11.68
CA ILE A 140 -19.77 5.24 -11.63
C ILE A 140 -20.76 5.34 -12.78
N VAL A 141 -22.02 5.69 -12.48
CA VAL A 141 -23.08 5.92 -13.47
C VAL A 141 -23.77 7.24 -13.14
N ASP A 142 -23.95 8.09 -14.15
CA ASP A 142 -24.61 9.40 -14.03
C ASP A 142 -24.03 10.25 -12.86
N GLY A 143 -22.69 10.20 -12.66
CA GLY A 143 -22.01 10.97 -11.62
C GLY A 143 -22.18 10.41 -10.19
N HIS A 144 -22.66 9.17 -10.04
CA HIS A 144 -22.85 8.54 -8.73
C HIS A 144 -22.18 7.17 -8.66
N LEU A 145 -21.67 6.83 -7.49
CA LEU A 145 -21.18 5.48 -7.18
C LEU A 145 -22.38 4.52 -7.20
N THR A 146 -22.24 3.40 -7.90
CA THR A 146 -23.32 2.39 -7.95
C THR A 146 -23.28 1.40 -6.78
N GLY A 147 -22.21 1.43 -6.00
CA GLY A 147 -21.96 0.44 -4.95
C GLY A 147 -21.34 -0.87 -5.49
N LYS A 148 -20.73 -0.82 -6.68
CA LYS A 148 -20.05 -1.96 -7.30
C LYS A 148 -18.63 -1.61 -7.71
N VAL A 149 -17.80 -2.64 -7.89
CA VAL A 149 -16.49 -2.56 -8.52
C VAL A 149 -16.54 -3.16 -9.92
N LEU A 150 -15.67 -2.66 -10.81
CA LEU A 150 -15.50 -3.13 -12.18
C LEU A 150 -14.32 -4.09 -12.28
N GLY A 151 -14.44 -5.11 -13.11
CA GLY A 151 -13.36 -6.04 -13.41
C GLY A 151 -13.05 -7.03 -12.29
N GLU A 152 -11.83 -7.57 -12.32
CA GLU A 152 -11.34 -8.51 -11.31
C GLU A 152 -10.87 -7.79 -10.06
N VAL A 153 -11.21 -8.34 -8.90
CA VAL A 153 -10.79 -7.80 -7.60
C VAL A 153 -9.28 -7.96 -7.43
N VAL A 154 -8.63 -6.91 -6.97
CA VAL A 154 -7.22 -6.94 -6.58
C VAL A 154 -7.12 -7.55 -5.19
N ASP A 155 -7.04 -8.88 -5.17
CA ASP A 155 -6.82 -9.70 -3.98
C ASP A 155 -5.32 -9.96 -3.75
N ARG A 156 -5.00 -10.83 -2.77
CA ARG A 156 -3.62 -11.16 -2.45
C ARG A 156 -2.87 -11.86 -3.60
N ALA A 157 -3.55 -12.69 -4.39
CA ALA A 157 -2.94 -13.34 -5.56
C ALA A 157 -2.67 -12.33 -6.68
N ALA A 158 -3.60 -11.40 -6.90
CA ALA A 158 -3.42 -10.30 -7.84
C ALA A 158 -2.28 -9.35 -7.47
N LYS A 159 -2.01 -9.15 -6.16
CA LYS A 159 -0.85 -8.38 -5.68
C LYS A 159 0.47 -9.09 -6.00
N ALA A 160 0.56 -10.39 -5.77
CA ALA A 160 1.75 -11.19 -6.11
C ALA A 160 2.01 -11.23 -7.63
N ASP A 161 0.95 -11.40 -8.43
CA ASP A 161 1.01 -11.36 -9.89
C ASP A 161 1.48 -9.98 -10.40
N PHE A 162 1.02 -8.90 -9.79
CA PHE A 162 1.45 -7.54 -10.14
C PHE A 162 2.95 -7.34 -9.93
N LEU A 163 3.51 -7.77 -8.79
CA LEU A 163 4.95 -7.72 -8.53
C LEU A 163 5.73 -8.47 -9.61
N THR A 164 5.32 -9.71 -9.91
CA THR A 164 6.00 -10.55 -10.89
C THR A 164 5.99 -9.91 -12.28
N ARG A 165 4.82 -9.45 -12.74
CA ARG A 165 4.69 -8.79 -14.04
C ARG A 165 5.47 -7.48 -14.14
N LEU A 166 5.53 -6.71 -13.06
CA LEU A 166 6.30 -5.46 -13.04
C LEU A 166 7.80 -5.76 -13.15
N ALA A 167 8.28 -6.77 -12.43
CA ALA A 167 9.67 -7.22 -12.52
C ALA A 167 10.01 -7.72 -13.93
N ASP A 168 9.18 -8.59 -14.50
CA ASP A 168 9.34 -9.10 -15.88
C ASP A 168 9.38 -7.96 -16.90
N SER A 169 8.47 -6.98 -16.79
CA SER A 169 8.41 -5.84 -17.71
C SER A 169 9.61 -4.91 -17.60
N ALA A 170 10.20 -4.81 -16.42
CA ALA A 170 11.41 -4.05 -16.16
C ALA A 170 12.70 -4.83 -16.51
N GLY A 171 12.61 -6.13 -16.84
CA GLY A 171 13.76 -7.00 -17.07
C GLY A 171 14.59 -7.24 -15.81
N ILE A 172 13.95 -7.23 -14.64
CA ILE A 172 14.60 -7.38 -13.33
C ILE A 172 14.27 -8.75 -12.76
N GLU A 173 15.31 -9.50 -12.39
CA GLU A 173 15.17 -10.83 -11.82
C GLU A 173 14.51 -10.80 -10.42
N ARG A 174 13.87 -11.92 -10.04
CA ARG A 174 13.17 -12.04 -8.75
C ARG A 174 14.07 -11.70 -7.54
N ASP A 175 15.34 -12.02 -7.59
CA ASP A 175 16.31 -11.77 -6.52
C ASP A 175 16.58 -10.28 -6.26
N ARG A 176 16.02 -9.39 -7.12
CA ARG A 176 16.08 -7.94 -7.02
C ARG A 176 14.69 -7.32 -6.80
N THR A 177 13.73 -8.07 -6.24
CA THR A 177 12.38 -7.59 -5.95
C THR A 177 12.16 -7.38 -4.45
N VAL A 178 11.44 -6.32 -4.12
CA VAL A 178 11.05 -5.93 -2.75
C VAL A 178 9.55 -5.72 -2.71
N ALA A 179 8.90 -6.25 -1.69
CA ALA A 179 7.49 -6.02 -1.41
C ALA A 179 7.32 -5.39 -0.03
N VAL A 180 6.47 -4.36 0.08
CA VAL A 180 6.16 -3.68 1.34
C VAL A 180 4.66 -3.65 1.54
N GLY A 181 4.18 -4.06 2.72
CA GLY A 181 2.76 -4.04 3.06
C GLY A 181 2.53 -4.23 4.56
N ASP A 182 1.30 -4.01 5.03
CA ASP A 182 0.93 -4.09 6.44
C ASP A 182 0.00 -5.26 6.77
N GLY A 183 -0.67 -5.81 5.75
CA GLY A 183 -1.79 -6.72 5.91
C GLY A 183 -1.56 -8.16 5.50
N ALA A 184 -2.48 -9.04 5.91
CA ALA A 184 -2.47 -10.44 5.47
C ALA A 184 -2.72 -10.60 3.96
N ASN A 185 -3.33 -9.59 3.32
CA ASN A 185 -3.53 -9.50 1.87
C ASN A 185 -2.22 -9.24 1.10
N ASP A 186 -1.11 -8.89 1.78
CA ASP A 186 0.20 -8.65 1.17
C ASP A 186 1.14 -9.86 1.25
N LEU A 187 0.78 -10.88 2.04
CA LEU A 187 1.65 -12.01 2.32
C LEU A 187 2.08 -12.79 1.08
N ASP A 188 1.19 -12.96 0.08
CA ASP A 188 1.55 -13.65 -1.16
C ASP A 188 2.51 -12.80 -2.00
N MET A 189 2.34 -11.48 -2.00
CA MET A 189 3.26 -10.54 -2.64
C MET A 189 4.64 -10.54 -1.94
N MET A 190 4.66 -10.51 -0.60
CA MET A 190 5.89 -10.61 0.18
C MET A 190 6.61 -11.92 -0.09
N ALA A 191 5.89 -13.05 -0.11
CA ALA A 191 6.47 -14.35 -0.39
C ALA A 191 6.97 -14.50 -1.85
N ALA A 192 6.37 -13.79 -2.80
CA ALA A 192 6.81 -13.75 -4.19
C ALA A 192 8.08 -12.90 -4.39
N ALA A 193 8.31 -11.90 -3.55
CA ALA A 193 9.50 -11.05 -3.58
C ALA A 193 10.75 -11.79 -3.08
N GLN A 194 11.93 -11.19 -3.32
CA GLN A 194 13.17 -11.59 -2.66
C GLN A 194 13.23 -11.08 -1.22
N LEU A 195 12.65 -9.89 -0.97
CA LEU A 195 12.57 -9.29 0.34
C LEU A 195 11.13 -8.81 0.59
N GLY A 196 10.42 -9.51 1.46
CA GLY A 196 9.11 -9.11 1.97
C GLY A 196 9.25 -8.30 3.25
N ILE A 197 8.75 -7.08 3.28
CA ILE A 197 8.83 -6.16 4.43
C ILE A 197 7.43 -5.93 5.00
N ALA A 198 7.23 -6.33 6.25
CA ALA A 198 6.03 -6.03 7.02
C ALA A 198 6.15 -4.62 7.64
N PHE A 199 5.33 -3.67 7.18
CA PHE A 199 5.36 -2.28 7.63
C PHE A 199 4.25 -2.02 8.64
N CYS A 200 4.58 -1.65 9.86
CA CYS A 200 3.65 -1.40 10.97
C CYS A 200 2.58 -2.50 11.13
N ALA A 201 2.93 -3.72 10.76
CA ALA A 201 2.01 -4.84 10.61
C ALA A 201 1.67 -5.53 11.93
N LYS A 202 0.54 -6.25 11.93
CA LYS A 202 0.17 -7.12 13.05
C LYS A 202 1.16 -8.28 13.21
N PRO A 203 1.31 -8.84 14.43
CA PRO A 203 2.28 -9.91 14.69
C PRO A 203 2.23 -11.09 13.71
N ALA A 204 1.05 -11.54 13.35
CA ALA A 204 0.86 -12.65 12.41
C ALA A 204 1.39 -12.39 10.98
N VAL A 205 1.45 -11.14 10.55
CA VAL A 205 2.05 -10.74 9.27
C VAL A 205 3.56 -10.61 9.42
N ARG A 206 4.03 -9.99 10.51
CA ARG A 206 5.47 -9.82 10.82
C ARG A 206 6.22 -11.15 10.90
N GLU A 207 5.59 -12.18 11.48
CA GLU A 207 6.17 -13.53 11.61
C GLU A 207 6.38 -14.24 10.26
N GLN A 208 5.71 -13.78 9.20
CA GLN A 208 5.77 -14.37 7.86
C GLN A 208 6.58 -13.53 6.87
N ALA A 209 6.98 -12.33 7.24
CA ALA A 209 7.82 -11.45 6.43
C ALA A 209 9.30 -11.69 6.71
N ASP A 210 10.18 -11.34 5.75
CA ASP A 210 11.63 -11.42 5.89
C ASP A 210 12.19 -10.34 6.80
N ALA A 211 11.54 -9.16 6.82
CA ALA A 211 11.88 -8.04 7.68
C ALA A 211 10.62 -7.32 8.17
N ALA A 212 10.75 -6.57 9.27
CA ALA A 212 9.66 -5.77 9.80
C ALA A 212 10.14 -4.37 10.20
N ILE A 213 9.30 -3.38 9.91
CA ILE A 213 9.46 -1.98 10.30
C ILE A 213 8.28 -1.64 11.22
N ASP A 214 8.56 -1.24 12.45
CA ASP A 214 7.54 -0.92 13.47
C ASP A 214 7.29 0.58 13.61
N GLU A 215 8.22 1.40 13.14
CA GLU A 215 8.06 2.85 13.12
C GLU A 215 7.36 3.29 11.84
N PRO A 216 6.34 4.16 11.91
CA PRO A 216 5.58 4.59 10.73
C PRO A 216 6.35 5.63 9.91
N ASP A 217 7.50 5.22 9.38
CA ASP A 217 8.39 6.01 8.54
C ASP A 217 8.97 5.14 7.42
N LEU A 218 8.59 5.41 6.18
CA LEU A 218 9.02 4.64 5.02
C LEU A 218 10.49 4.83 4.65
N ARG A 219 11.20 5.80 5.24
CA ARG A 219 12.65 5.93 5.08
C ARG A 219 13.40 4.71 5.59
N HIS A 220 12.85 4.00 6.58
CA HIS A 220 13.45 2.75 7.07
C HIS A 220 13.51 1.62 6.03
N VAL A 221 12.71 1.70 4.97
CA VAL A 221 12.87 0.80 3.81
C VAL A 221 14.22 1.05 3.12
N LEU A 222 14.62 2.31 2.95
CA LEU A 222 15.93 2.66 2.40
C LEU A 222 17.07 2.19 3.31
N ASP A 223 16.90 2.33 4.64
CA ASP A 223 17.90 1.85 5.61
C ASP A 223 18.12 0.34 5.48
N LEU A 224 17.02 -0.44 5.35
CA LEU A 224 17.09 -1.89 5.13
C LEU A 224 17.77 -2.25 3.81
N LEU A 225 17.57 -1.44 2.78
CA LEU A 225 18.19 -1.65 1.46
C LEU A 225 19.63 -1.11 1.36
N GLY A 226 20.13 -0.44 2.39
CA GLY A 226 21.44 0.21 2.37
C GLY A 226 21.54 1.40 1.39
N ILE A 227 20.40 2.01 1.04
CA ILE A 227 20.32 3.14 0.10
C ILE A 227 20.26 4.44 0.89
N THR A 228 21.14 5.38 0.54
CA THR A 228 21.17 6.70 1.19
C THR A 228 19.98 7.55 0.71
N PRO A 229 19.13 8.05 1.63
CA PRO A 229 18.00 8.91 1.27
C PRO A 229 18.43 10.20 0.57
N LEU A 230 17.70 10.58 -0.47
CA LEU A 230 17.81 11.93 -1.03
C LEU A 230 17.05 12.92 -0.13
N PRO A 231 17.65 14.09 0.19
CA PRO A 231 16.96 15.10 1.00
C PRO A 231 15.67 15.58 0.31
N GLN A 232 14.53 15.54 1.02
CA GLN A 232 13.28 16.13 0.57
C GLN A 232 12.81 17.17 1.59
N PRO A 233 12.35 18.36 1.14
CA PRO A 233 12.04 19.47 2.04
C PRO A 233 10.77 19.27 2.89
N ASP A 234 9.87 18.35 2.57
CA ASP A 234 8.51 18.30 3.12
C ASP A 234 8.10 16.97 3.80
N ASP A 235 9.04 16.12 4.20
CA ASP A 235 8.73 14.81 4.80
C ASP A 235 8.30 14.84 6.28
N GLU A 236 8.30 15.99 6.94
CA GLU A 236 8.02 16.08 8.39
C GLU A 236 6.54 16.32 8.75
N GLY A 237 5.67 16.55 7.80
CA GLY A 237 4.26 16.81 8.07
C GLY A 237 3.40 16.38 6.90
N GLY A 238 2.52 15.40 7.13
CA GLY A 238 1.56 14.95 6.13
C GLY A 238 0.81 16.13 5.49
N HIS A 239 1.35 16.61 4.36
CA HIS A 239 0.61 17.58 3.55
C HIS A 239 -0.52 16.83 2.85
N PRO A 240 -1.74 17.35 2.88
CA PRO A 240 -2.81 16.83 2.02
C PRO A 240 -2.36 16.95 0.56
N LEU A 241 -2.84 16.05 -0.27
CA LEU A 241 -2.64 16.08 -1.72
C LEU A 241 -3.08 17.45 -2.27
N THR A 242 -2.23 18.13 -3.04
CA THR A 242 -2.52 19.45 -3.64
C THR A 242 -3.17 19.32 -5.01
#